data_6e2834bf87c207cc9636fc4c744ea255
#
_entry.id   6e2834bf87c207cc9636fc4c744ea255
#
_cell.length_a   1.000
_cell.length_b   1.000
_cell.length_c   1.000
_cell.angle_alpha   90.00
_cell.angle_beta   90.00
_cell.angle_gamma   90.00
#
_symmetry.space_group_name_H-M   'P 1'
#
loop_
_entity.id
_entity.type
_entity.pdbx_description
1 polymer ?
#
loop_
_entity_poly.entity_id
_entity_poly.type
_entity_poly.pdbx_seq_one_letter_code
_entity_poly.pdbx_strand_id
1 'polypeptide(L)'
;SVAMAWAAKFPEDVKGVISIAGLNMPFSGVLKLANDIGLLRIAYELYFTSVAKRADSGSIEKFAGRIFQPQDIPTGYLDYVGSDLSRRRSTIKANKDDLIVTSQALKQNYGSFGRIEMPVEIIHGKEDFLLPFKSQAVAFNEVIPNSRLHILPNVGHMAHHFAFKELSNSIRYIRNFS
;
A
#
# COMPACT_ATOMS: atom_id res chain seq x y z
N SER A 1 0.84 2.93 -5.57
CA SER A 1 -0.04 3.42 -6.65
C SER A 1 0.54 4.63 -7.40
N VAL A 2 1.12 5.64 -6.72
CA VAL A 2 1.72 6.82 -7.39
C VAL A 2 2.87 6.40 -8.31
N ALA A 3 3.82 5.60 -7.84
CA ALA A 3 4.95 5.12 -8.64
C ALA A 3 4.48 4.37 -9.89
N MET A 4 3.43 3.56 -9.78
CA MET A 4 2.86 2.83 -10.93
C MET A 4 2.19 3.75 -11.94
N ALA A 5 1.46 4.77 -11.47
CA ALA A 5 0.86 5.77 -12.36
C ALA A 5 1.93 6.58 -13.08
N TRP A 6 3.04 6.91 -12.40
CA TRP A 6 4.19 7.58 -12.99
C TRP A 6 4.85 6.70 -14.05
N ALA A 7 5.16 5.45 -13.74
CA ALA A 7 5.77 4.49 -14.67
C ALA A 7 4.90 4.25 -15.92
N ALA A 8 3.57 4.21 -15.75
CA ALA A 8 2.66 4.06 -16.88
C ALA A 8 2.57 5.31 -17.77
N LYS A 9 2.77 6.51 -17.20
CA LYS A 9 2.65 7.78 -17.91
C LYS A 9 3.97 8.29 -18.49
N PHE A 10 5.07 8.00 -17.84
CA PHE A 10 6.42 8.46 -18.20
C PHE A 10 7.40 7.27 -18.16
N PRO A 11 7.21 6.26 -19.02
CA PRO A 11 8.02 5.05 -19.00
C PRO A 11 9.52 5.31 -19.28
N GLU A 12 9.84 6.36 -20.01
CA GLU A 12 11.21 6.77 -20.33
C GLU A 12 12.01 7.27 -19.12
N ASP A 13 11.31 7.74 -18.08
CA ASP A 13 11.94 8.26 -16.86
C ASP A 13 12.17 7.18 -15.79
N VAL A 14 11.68 5.95 -16.02
CA VAL A 14 11.63 4.90 -15.01
C VAL A 14 12.30 3.62 -15.46
N LYS A 15 13.40 3.24 -14.81
CA LYS A 15 14.09 1.95 -15.07
C LYS A 15 13.33 0.73 -14.57
N GLY A 16 12.52 0.90 -13.56
CA GLY A 16 11.73 -0.17 -12.95
C GLY A 16 11.04 0.29 -11.67
N VAL A 17 10.13 -0.51 -11.16
CA VAL A 17 9.35 -0.20 -9.95
C VAL A 17 9.47 -1.32 -8.93
N ILE A 18 9.62 -0.97 -7.66
CA ILE A 18 9.49 -1.90 -6.53
C ILE A 18 8.25 -1.51 -5.74
N SER A 19 7.25 -2.38 -5.73
CA SER A 19 6.02 -2.21 -4.96
C SER A 19 6.08 -3.07 -3.70
N ILE A 20 6.12 -2.44 -2.54
CA ILE A 20 6.17 -3.12 -1.24
C ILE A 20 4.85 -2.92 -0.52
N ALA A 21 4.11 -4.00 -0.28
CA ALA A 21 2.78 -4.01 0.34
C ALA A 21 1.86 -2.90 -0.22
N GLY A 22 1.92 -2.70 -1.56
CA GLY A 22 1.27 -1.57 -2.23
C GLY A 22 -0.21 -1.81 -2.50
N LEU A 23 -1.01 -0.74 -2.42
CA LEU A 23 -2.36 -0.70 -2.96
C LEU A 23 -2.25 -0.48 -4.48
N ASN A 24 -2.28 -1.56 -5.25
CA ASN A 24 -2.04 -1.57 -6.69
C ASN A 24 -3.26 -1.94 -7.52
N MET A 25 -4.23 -2.62 -6.91
CA MET A 25 -5.44 -3.09 -7.57
C MET A 25 -6.66 -2.31 -7.10
N PRO A 26 -7.60 -1.99 -8.00
CA PRO A 26 -8.89 -1.43 -7.60
C PRO A 26 -9.62 -2.36 -6.63
N PHE A 27 -10.46 -1.79 -5.79
CA PHE A 27 -11.31 -2.59 -4.92
C PHE A 27 -12.23 -3.50 -5.73
N SER A 28 -12.44 -4.73 -5.25
CA SER A 28 -13.30 -5.74 -5.86
C SER A 28 -14.44 -6.15 -4.91
N GLY A 29 -15.42 -6.89 -5.43
CA GLY A 29 -16.52 -7.44 -4.64
C GLY A 29 -17.32 -6.36 -3.87
N VAL A 30 -17.64 -6.66 -2.62
CA VAL A 30 -18.43 -5.77 -1.73
C VAL A 30 -17.74 -4.42 -1.52
N LEU A 31 -16.41 -4.39 -1.41
CA LEU A 31 -15.66 -3.14 -1.26
C LEU A 31 -15.75 -2.26 -2.50
N LYS A 32 -15.76 -2.86 -3.69
CA LYS A 32 -16.00 -2.11 -4.94
C LYS A 32 -17.37 -1.47 -4.93
N LEU A 33 -18.42 -2.26 -4.63
CA LEU A 33 -19.78 -1.76 -4.57
C LEU A 33 -19.93 -0.63 -3.54
N ALA A 34 -19.42 -0.85 -2.33
CA ALA A 34 -19.45 0.16 -1.27
C ALA A 34 -18.73 1.46 -1.67
N ASN A 35 -17.62 1.35 -2.42
CA ASN A 35 -16.91 2.50 -2.95
C ASN A 35 -17.71 3.22 -4.05
N ASP A 36 -18.32 2.47 -4.95
CA ASP A 36 -19.06 3.03 -6.10
C ASP A 36 -20.31 3.79 -5.67
N ILE A 37 -21.02 3.34 -4.62
CA ILE A 37 -22.17 4.04 -4.03
C ILE A 37 -21.78 5.10 -2.97
N GLY A 38 -20.49 5.36 -2.78
CA GLY A 38 -20.02 6.36 -1.82
C GLY A 38 -20.09 5.94 -0.35
N LEU A 39 -20.50 4.69 -0.05
CA LEU A 39 -20.62 4.20 1.32
C LEU A 39 -19.27 4.16 2.04
N LEU A 40 -18.19 3.80 1.35
CA LEU A 40 -16.83 3.84 1.93
C LEU A 40 -16.46 5.25 2.35
N ARG A 41 -16.85 6.27 1.58
CA ARG A 41 -16.60 7.67 1.94
C ARG A 41 -17.32 8.03 3.24
N ILE A 42 -18.56 7.63 3.41
CA ILE A 42 -19.34 7.86 4.63
C ILE A 42 -18.71 7.10 5.80
N ALA A 43 -18.34 5.83 5.60
CA ALA A 43 -17.69 5.02 6.62
C ALA A 43 -16.34 5.63 7.06
N TYR A 44 -15.54 6.13 6.12
CA TYR A 44 -14.30 6.86 6.43
C TYR A 44 -14.56 8.16 7.19
N GLU A 45 -15.58 8.95 6.82
CA GLU A 45 -15.95 10.16 7.56
C GLU A 45 -16.29 9.84 9.01
N LEU A 46 -17.13 8.83 9.25
CA LEU A 46 -17.52 8.40 10.58
C LEU A 46 -16.33 7.82 11.36
N TYR A 47 -15.50 7.01 10.72
CA TYR A 47 -14.30 6.44 11.32
C TYR A 47 -13.32 7.52 11.73
N PHE A 48 -12.90 8.39 10.80
CA PHE A 48 -11.92 9.42 11.09
C PHE A 48 -12.41 10.47 12.09
N THR A 49 -13.70 10.84 12.04
CA THR A 49 -14.26 11.72 13.08
C THR A 49 -14.30 11.05 14.45
N SER A 50 -14.55 9.75 14.52
CA SER A 50 -14.52 8.99 15.77
C SER A 50 -13.11 8.83 16.31
N VAL A 51 -12.15 8.50 15.42
CA VAL A 51 -10.73 8.38 15.76
C VAL A 51 -10.18 9.73 16.22
N ALA A 52 -10.48 10.81 15.52
CA ALA A 52 -10.03 12.16 15.91
C ALA A 52 -10.52 12.59 17.29
N LYS A 53 -11.71 12.11 17.71
CA LYS A 53 -12.30 12.42 19.00
C LYS A 53 -11.78 11.53 20.15
N ARG A 54 -11.35 10.29 19.83
CA ARG A 54 -11.05 9.24 20.81
C ARG A 54 -9.61 8.71 20.72
N ALA A 55 -8.80 9.20 19.78
CA ALA A 55 -7.45 8.71 19.60
C ALA A 55 -6.59 9.12 20.80
N ASP A 56 -6.50 8.26 21.76
CA ASP A 56 -5.43 8.25 22.75
C ASP A 56 -4.19 7.55 22.19
N SER A 57 -3.07 7.67 22.88
CA SER A 57 -1.81 7.02 22.50
C SER A 57 -1.95 5.49 22.38
N GLY A 58 -2.75 4.88 23.26
CA GLY A 58 -2.99 3.43 23.23
C GLY A 58 -3.73 2.93 21.98
N SER A 59 -4.62 3.75 21.41
CA SER A 59 -5.30 3.40 20.15
C SER A 59 -4.36 3.38 18.94
N ILE A 60 -3.40 4.31 18.90
CA ILE A 60 -2.38 4.37 17.85
C ILE A 60 -1.45 3.18 17.96
N GLU A 61 -0.97 2.87 19.16
CA GLU A 61 -0.11 1.73 19.42
C GLU A 61 -0.77 0.40 19.04
N LYS A 62 -2.04 0.20 19.41
CA LYS A 62 -2.83 -0.98 19.03
C LYS A 62 -2.97 -1.10 17.51
N PHE A 63 -3.24 0.00 16.81
CA PHE A 63 -3.32 -0.02 15.35
C PHE A 63 -1.96 -0.33 14.72
N ALA A 64 -0.88 0.33 15.19
CA ALA A 64 0.48 0.04 14.75
C ALA A 64 0.83 -1.43 15.02
N GLY A 65 0.53 -1.98 16.20
CA GLY A 65 0.73 -3.39 16.50
C GLY A 65 0.06 -4.31 15.46
N ARG A 66 -1.16 -3.98 15.06
CA ARG A 66 -1.87 -4.78 14.05
C ARG A 66 -1.22 -4.71 12.67
N ILE A 67 -0.74 -3.56 12.22
CA ILE A 67 -0.10 -3.45 10.89
C ILE A 67 1.29 -4.10 10.84
N PHE A 68 1.95 -4.24 12.00
CA PHE A 68 3.21 -4.97 12.09
C PHE A 68 3.03 -6.49 12.23
N GLN A 69 1.87 -6.96 12.74
CA GLN A 69 1.64 -8.40 12.93
C GLN A 69 1.98 -9.24 11.69
N PRO A 70 2.61 -10.42 11.89
CA PRO A 70 2.87 -11.09 13.16
C PRO A 70 4.13 -10.63 13.92
N GLN A 71 4.87 -9.65 13.40
CA GLN A 71 6.04 -9.08 14.07
C GLN A 71 5.64 -8.03 15.11
N ASP A 72 6.54 -7.78 16.05
CA ASP A 72 6.42 -6.68 17.00
C ASP A 72 6.79 -5.34 16.35
N ILE A 73 6.26 -4.25 16.93
CA ILE A 73 6.66 -2.89 16.55
C ILE A 73 8.13 -2.70 16.94
N PRO A 74 9.02 -2.26 16.04
CA PRO A 74 10.39 -1.94 16.40
C PRO A 74 10.45 -0.90 17.54
N THR A 75 11.35 -1.12 18.47
CA THR A 75 11.56 -0.21 19.61
C THR A 75 11.82 1.22 19.12
N GLY A 76 11.10 2.19 19.69
CA GLY A 76 11.21 3.60 19.31
C GLY A 76 10.53 3.98 17.98
N TYR A 77 9.89 3.05 17.29
CA TYR A 77 9.25 3.32 15.99
C TYR A 77 8.18 4.41 16.06
N LEU A 78 7.30 4.37 17.06
CA LEU A 78 6.20 5.34 17.19
C LEU A 78 6.70 6.76 17.43
N ASP A 79 7.77 6.91 18.20
CA ASP A 79 8.43 8.20 18.43
C ASP A 79 9.14 8.68 17.17
N TYR A 80 9.86 7.77 16.48
CA TYR A 80 10.57 8.07 15.24
C TYR A 80 9.66 8.57 14.13
N VAL A 81 8.51 7.94 13.92
CA VAL A 81 7.54 8.37 12.90
C VAL A 81 6.68 9.56 13.34
N GLY A 82 6.82 10.02 14.58
CA GLY A 82 6.02 11.11 15.11
C GLY A 82 4.53 10.76 15.14
N SER A 83 4.18 9.61 15.74
CA SER A 83 2.82 9.04 15.75
C SER A 83 1.75 10.03 16.23
N ASP A 84 2.10 10.98 17.10
CA ASP A 84 1.21 12.06 17.55
C ASP A 84 0.75 12.98 16.41
N LEU A 85 1.54 13.10 15.33
CA LEU A 85 1.17 13.88 14.16
C LEU A 85 -0.05 13.29 13.44
N SER A 86 -0.25 11.98 13.55
CA SER A 86 -1.39 11.27 12.95
C SER A 86 -2.74 11.72 13.52
N ARG A 87 -2.75 12.27 14.75
CA ARG A 87 -3.96 12.76 15.43
C ARG A 87 -4.36 14.18 15.03
N ARG A 88 -3.51 14.90 14.32
CA ARG A 88 -3.84 16.26 13.87
C ARG A 88 -5.01 16.22 12.91
N ARG A 89 -5.96 17.12 13.06
CA ARG A 89 -7.14 17.22 12.18
C ARG A 89 -6.76 17.38 10.70
N SER A 90 -5.69 18.14 10.42
CA SER A 90 -5.16 18.30 9.06
C SER A 90 -4.65 17.00 8.48
N THR A 91 -3.90 16.18 9.26
CA THR A 91 -3.40 14.88 8.84
C THR A 91 -4.54 13.90 8.59
N ILE A 92 -5.51 13.85 9.50
CA ILE A 92 -6.70 12.99 9.35
C ILE A 92 -7.48 13.34 8.09
N LYS A 93 -7.67 14.66 7.84
CA LYS A 93 -8.34 15.13 6.62
C LYS A 93 -7.55 14.75 5.38
N ALA A 94 -6.25 15.00 5.35
CA ALA A 94 -5.38 14.66 4.22
C ALA A 94 -5.41 13.16 3.91
N ASN A 95 -5.23 12.30 4.92
CA ASN A 95 -5.28 10.84 4.75
C ASN A 95 -6.61 10.37 4.14
N LYS A 96 -7.72 10.98 4.55
CA LYS A 96 -9.04 10.69 3.99
C LYS A 96 -9.13 11.09 2.51
N ASP A 97 -8.71 12.32 2.21
CA ASP A 97 -8.75 12.86 0.87
C ASP A 97 -7.83 12.04 -0.07
N ASP A 98 -6.65 11.62 0.40
CA ASP A 98 -5.72 10.74 -0.31
C ASP A 98 -6.31 9.37 -0.62
N LEU A 99 -7.05 8.75 0.30
CA LEU A 99 -7.71 7.46 0.05
C LEU A 99 -8.76 7.56 -1.06
N ILE A 100 -9.54 8.64 -1.07
CA ILE A 100 -10.56 8.88 -2.11
C ILE A 100 -9.88 9.05 -3.46
N VAL A 101 -8.87 9.92 -3.54
CA VAL A 101 -8.12 10.21 -4.77
C VAL A 101 -7.40 8.96 -5.27
N THR A 102 -6.77 8.20 -4.38
CA THR A 102 -6.05 6.96 -4.73
C THR A 102 -7.00 5.93 -5.33
N SER A 103 -8.20 5.75 -4.76
CA SER A 103 -9.20 4.82 -5.29
C SER A 103 -9.64 5.20 -6.71
N GLN A 104 -9.85 6.48 -6.98
CA GLN A 104 -10.20 6.99 -8.31
C GLN A 104 -9.04 6.82 -9.29
N ALA A 105 -7.82 7.19 -8.89
CA ALA A 105 -6.62 7.06 -9.70
C ALA A 105 -6.33 5.60 -10.08
N LEU A 106 -6.52 4.66 -9.18
CA LEU A 106 -6.38 3.23 -9.48
C LEU A 106 -7.36 2.78 -10.56
N LYS A 107 -8.64 3.17 -10.48
CA LYS A 107 -9.63 2.83 -11.52
C LYS A 107 -9.25 3.40 -12.88
N GLN A 108 -8.75 4.64 -12.93
CA GLN A 108 -8.38 5.32 -14.17
C GLN A 108 -7.11 4.73 -14.79
N ASN A 109 -6.12 4.37 -13.97
CA ASN A 109 -4.81 3.92 -14.47
C ASN A 109 -4.70 2.41 -14.65
N TYR A 110 -5.62 1.62 -14.06
CA TYR A 110 -5.54 0.15 -14.10
C TYR A 110 -5.39 -0.41 -15.52
N GLY A 111 -6.16 0.10 -16.48
CA GLY A 111 -6.09 -0.35 -17.88
C GLY A 111 -4.75 -0.05 -18.59
N SER A 112 -3.90 0.81 -18.01
CA SER A 112 -2.58 1.12 -18.56
C SER A 112 -1.48 0.21 -18.01
N PHE A 113 -1.70 -0.47 -16.89
CA PHE A 113 -0.66 -1.27 -16.21
C PHE A 113 -0.17 -2.45 -17.05
N GLY A 114 -1.04 -3.08 -17.84
CA GLY A 114 -0.66 -4.15 -18.77
C GLY A 114 0.28 -3.72 -19.90
N ARG A 115 0.52 -2.42 -20.07
CA ARG A 115 1.46 -1.86 -21.06
C ARG A 115 2.81 -1.48 -20.47
N ILE A 116 3.01 -1.73 -19.18
CA ILE A 116 4.28 -1.46 -18.50
C ILE A 116 5.29 -2.54 -18.92
N GLU A 117 6.32 -2.15 -19.64
CA GLU A 117 7.35 -3.06 -20.17
C GLU A 117 8.61 -3.13 -19.27
N MET A 118 8.83 -2.10 -18.45
CA MET A 118 9.93 -2.10 -17.49
C MET A 118 9.72 -3.13 -16.39
N PRO A 119 10.80 -3.61 -15.73
CA PRO A 119 10.69 -4.58 -14.65
C PRO A 119 9.93 -4.03 -13.45
N VAL A 120 9.02 -4.82 -12.91
CA VAL A 120 8.27 -4.50 -11.68
C VAL A 120 8.47 -5.60 -10.65
N GLU A 121 9.05 -5.25 -9.52
CA GLU A 121 9.25 -6.15 -8.39
C GLU A 121 8.14 -5.92 -7.36
N ILE A 122 7.42 -6.99 -6.99
CA ILE A 122 6.29 -6.94 -6.08
C ILE A 122 6.67 -7.72 -4.82
N ILE A 123 6.83 -7.03 -3.70
CA ILE A 123 7.15 -7.62 -2.40
C ILE A 123 5.94 -7.46 -1.48
N HIS A 124 5.41 -8.56 -0.94
CA HIS A 124 4.19 -8.51 -0.12
C HIS A 124 4.22 -9.52 1.01
N GLY A 125 3.79 -9.10 2.20
CA GLY A 125 3.62 -9.99 3.33
C GLY A 125 2.39 -10.89 3.16
N LYS A 126 2.55 -12.18 3.41
CA LYS A 126 1.44 -13.15 3.32
C LYS A 126 0.35 -12.88 4.36
N GLU A 127 0.76 -12.35 5.52
CA GLU A 127 -0.12 -12.08 6.67
C GLU A 127 -0.63 -10.63 6.69
N ASP A 128 -0.49 -9.91 5.58
CA ASP A 128 -1.01 -8.54 5.46
C ASP A 128 -2.54 -8.54 5.56
N PHE A 129 -3.05 -8.08 6.71
CA PHE A 129 -4.49 -8.01 6.95
C PHE A 129 -5.13 -6.76 6.34
N LEU A 130 -4.31 -5.71 6.10
CA LEU A 130 -4.80 -4.44 5.58
C LEU A 130 -5.02 -4.51 4.07
N LEU A 131 -4.06 -5.09 3.36
CA LEU A 131 -4.09 -5.29 1.91
C LEU A 131 -3.87 -6.77 1.60
N PRO A 132 -4.92 -7.59 1.47
CA PRO A 132 -4.77 -9.02 1.25
C PRO A 132 -3.93 -9.34 0.02
N PHE A 133 -2.85 -10.11 0.19
CA PHE A 133 -1.86 -10.36 -0.86
C PHE A 133 -2.46 -10.96 -2.14
N LYS A 134 -3.49 -11.80 -2.03
CA LYS A 134 -4.14 -12.40 -3.20
C LYS A 134 -4.78 -11.37 -4.13
N SER A 135 -5.52 -10.42 -3.54
CA SER A 135 -6.22 -9.39 -4.31
C SER A 135 -5.35 -8.21 -4.71
N GLN A 136 -4.21 -8.00 -4.03
CA GLN A 136 -3.33 -6.88 -4.31
C GLN A 136 -2.04 -7.29 -5.01
N ALA A 137 -1.30 -8.26 -4.49
CA ALA A 137 0.00 -8.62 -5.06
C ALA A 137 -0.11 -9.69 -6.16
N VAL A 138 -0.87 -10.77 -5.93
CA VAL A 138 -1.04 -11.83 -6.94
C VAL A 138 -1.79 -11.29 -8.15
N ALA A 139 -2.96 -10.67 -7.93
CA ALA A 139 -3.73 -10.10 -9.03
C ALA A 139 -2.98 -9.01 -9.79
N PHE A 140 -2.13 -8.23 -9.11
CA PHE A 140 -1.29 -7.23 -9.76
C PHE A 140 -0.18 -7.85 -10.61
N ASN A 141 0.44 -8.93 -10.13
CA ASN A 141 1.45 -9.69 -10.89
C ASN A 141 0.87 -10.27 -12.19
N GLU A 142 -0.40 -10.68 -12.19
CA GLU A 142 -1.08 -11.19 -13.37
C GLU A 142 -1.30 -10.13 -14.45
N VAL A 143 -1.32 -8.85 -14.09
CA VAL A 143 -1.58 -7.73 -15.00
C VAL A 143 -0.29 -7.19 -15.64
N ILE A 144 0.85 -7.26 -14.94
CA ILE A 144 2.11 -6.66 -15.38
C ILE A 144 2.97 -7.71 -16.10
N PRO A 145 3.29 -7.55 -17.39
CA PRO A 145 4.02 -8.56 -18.16
C PRO A 145 5.40 -8.93 -17.60
N ASN A 146 6.17 -7.91 -17.19
CA ASN A 146 7.55 -8.06 -16.68
C ASN A 146 7.59 -7.90 -15.15
N SER A 147 6.66 -8.55 -14.43
CA SER A 147 6.67 -8.51 -12.97
C SER A 147 7.20 -9.79 -12.33
N ARG A 148 7.82 -9.62 -11.16
CA ARG A 148 8.25 -10.71 -10.28
C ARG A 148 7.62 -10.54 -8.91
N LEU A 149 7.05 -11.63 -8.38
CA LEU A 149 6.30 -11.64 -7.13
C LEU A 149 7.08 -12.34 -6.02
N HIS A 150 7.26 -11.64 -4.91
CA HIS A 150 7.90 -12.13 -3.69
C HIS A 150 6.88 -12.09 -2.54
N ILE A 151 6.27 -13.24 -2.23
CA ILE A 151 5.37 -13.37 -1.08
C ILE A 151 6.19 -13.84 0.12
N LEU A 152 6.19 -13.02 1.17
CA LEU A 152 6.95 -13.26 2.39
C LEU A 152 6.08 -13.97 3.42
N PRO A 153 6.36 -15.24 3.76
CA PRO A 153 5.64 -15.94 4.82
C PRO A 153 5.95 -15.30 6.17
N ASN A 154 4.98 -15.30 7.06
CA ASN A 154 5.08 -14.71 8.40
C ASN A 154 5.47 -13.22 8.39
N VAL A 155 5.06 -12.46 7.39
CA VAL A 155 5.28 -11.02 7.30
C VAL A 155 3.94 -10.33 7.05
N GLY A 156 3.68 -9.25 7.78
CA GLY A 156 2.47 -8.43 7.67
C GLY A 156 2.61 -7.26 6.69
N HIS A 157 1.85 -6.21 6.94
CA HIS A 157 1.80 -5.04 6.05
C HIS A 157 3.11 -4.25 5.99
N MET A 158 3.85 -4.20 7.10
CA MET A 158 5.10 -3.43 7.19
C MET A 158 6.31 -4.20 6.63
N ALA A 159 6.14 -4.85 5.48
CA ALA A 159 7.12 -5.74 4.86
C ALA A 159 8.48 -5.08 4.62
N HIS A 160 8.54 -3.76 4.40
CA HIS A 160 9.80 -3.04 4.18
C HIS A 160 10.75 -3.05 5.40
N HIS A 161 10.24 -3.32 6.59
CA HIS A 161 11.08 -3.49 7.79
C HIS A 161 11.74 -4.86 7.89
N PHE A 162 11.30 -5.85 7.10
CA PHE A 162 11.73 -7.25 7.22
C PHE A 162 12.25 -7.85 5.91
N ALA A 163 12.05 -7.19 4.79
CA ALA A 163 12.36 -7.67 3.43
C ALA A 163 13.67 -7.12 2.87
N PHE A 164 14.68 -6.89 3.70
CA PHE A 164 15.94 -6.25 3.25
C PHE A 164 16.67 -7.05 2.16
N LYS A 165 16.66 -8.38 2.24
CA LYS A 165 17.29 -9.26 1.27
C LYS A 165 16.57 -9.18 -0.08
N GLU A 166 15.24 -9.31 -0.06
CA GLU A 166 14.38 -9.24 -1.24
C GLU A 166 14.50 -7.87 -1.90
N LEU A 167 14.43 -6.80 -1.11
CA LEU A 167 14.59 -5.42 -1.59
C LEU A 167 15.96 -5.20 -2.25
N SER A 168 17.04 -5.64 -1.62
CA SER A 168 18.38 -5.53 -2.19
C SER A 168 18.52 -6.31 -3.50
N ASN A 169 17.92 -7.50 -3.58
CA ASN A 169 17.92 -8.30 -4.79
C ASN A 169 17.09 -7.66 -5.91
N SER A 170 15.94 -7.10 -5.57
CA SER A 170 15.07 -6.39 -6.51
C SER A 170 15.76 -5.14 -7.09
N ILE A 171 16.46 -4.37 -6.26
CA ILE A 171 17.26 -3.21 -6.72
C ILE A 171 18.35 -3.67 -7.70
N ARG A 172 19.09 -4.74 -7.37
CA ARG A 172 20.13 -5.27 -8.27
C ARG A 172 19.55 -5.79 -9.59
N TYR A 173 18.40 -6.46 -9.52
CA TYR A 173 17.72 -6.96 -10.72
C TYR A 173 17.31 -5.81 -11.64
N ILE A 174 16.62 -4.79 -11.12
CA ILE A 174 16.20 -3.63 -11.92
C ILE A 174 17.41 -2.90 -12.52
N ARG A 175 18.48 -2.73 -11.74
CA ARG A 175 19.70 -2.07 -12.23
C ARG A 175 20.32 -2.79 -13.44
N ASN A 176 20.25 -4.12 -13.46
CA ASN A 176 20.87 -4.97 -14.49
C ASN A 176 19.89 -5.38 -15.60
N PHE A 177 18.64 -4.96 -15.51
CA PHE A 177 17.66 -5.22 -16.56
C PHE A 177 17.97 -4.33 -17.77
N SER A 178 18.12 -4.95 -18.94
CA SER A 178 18.47 -4.31 -20.21
C SER A 178 17.37 -4.52 -21.25
#